data_3c3adf67afb87bde1b9909f3ee89f1a5
#
_entry.id   3c3adf67afb87bde1b9909f3ee89f1a5
#
_cell.length_a   1.000
_cell.length_b   1.000
_cell.length_c   1.000
_cell.angle_alpha   90.00
_cell.angle_beta   90.00
_cell.angle_gamma   90.00
#
_symmetry.space_group_name_H-M   'P 1'
#
loop_
_entity.id
_entity.type
_entity.pdbx_description
1 polymer ?
#
loop_
_entity_poly.entity_id
_entity_poly.type
_entity_poly.pdbx_seq_one_letter_code
_entity_poly.pdbx_strand_id
1 'polypeptide(L)'
;MWVEKSSAMTNKQSTAMVVSNNTISNNDVGGSLYVGSTVVNLPSFDIKVGAENLRGLIEQHKRLQENDPVYQMVLEELESKIRNAPSRSVIGLTGKLEAAGRQVYLQEALLSSQKAVKIIARFQHVKAYQMIFNHLLGLILTRFNSHILPLLRAGCDDVTIRTAINSTIIEPLYSEVGLAGGYVASDVVEGMLYFLTEKCHVEWV
;
A
#
# COMPACT_ATOMS: atom_id res chain seq x y z
N MET A 1 57.24 5.04 -44.51
CA MET A 1 56.83 3.97 -43.60
C MET A 1 55.97 4.63 -42.50
N TRP A 2 54.68 4.72 -42.76
CA TRP A 2 53.68 5.36 -41.89
C TRP A 2 52.92 4.29 -41.18
N VAL A 3 52.90 4.33 -39.86
CA VAL A 3 52.11 3.41 -39.00
C VAL A 3 50.85 4.13 -38.60
N GLU A 4 49.72 3.70 -39.11
CA GLU A 4 48.38 4.14 -38.67
C GLU A 4 48.08 3.58 -37.28
N LYS A 5 47.81 4.49 -36.35
CA LYS A 5 47.18 4.14 -35.05
C LYS A 5 45.69 4.09 -35.20
N SER A 6 45.14 2.88 -35.21
CA SER A 6 43.71 2.61 -35.11
C SER A 6 43.23 3.02 -33.70
N SER A 7 42.36 4.02 -33.63
CA SER A 7 41.68 4.46 -32.42
C SER A 7 40.41 3.61 -32.27
N ALA A 8 40.38 2.75 -31.27
CA ALA A 8 39.18 2.00 -30.90
C ALA A 8 38.18 2.92 -30.23
N MET A 9 37.11 3.28 -30.94
CA MET A 9 35.93 3.91 -30.35
C MET A 9 35.16 2.90 -29.50
N THR A 10 35.23 3.05 -28.19
CA THR A 10 34.36 2.35 -27.24
C THR A 10 32.94 2.91 -27.37
N ASN A 11 32.09 2.13 -27.99
CA ASN A 11 30.66 2.41 -28.09
C ASN A 11 30.00 2.20 -26.70
N LYS A 12 29.78 3.29 -25.97
CA LYS A 12 28.93 3.28 -24.79
C LYS A 12 27.50 3.10 -25.27
N GLN A 13 27.02 1.86 -25.26
CA GLN A 13 25.59 1.59 -25.37
C GLN A 13 24.86 2.23 -24.17
N SER A 14 24.18 3.32 -24.44
CA SER A 14 23.17 3.87 -23.57
C SER A 14 22.06 2.86 -23.45
N THR A 15 21.94 2.24 -22.29
CA THR A 15 20.81 1.36 -21.97
C THR A 15 19.57 2.24 -21.87
N ALA A 16 18.79 2.30 -22.93
CA ALA A 16 17.50 2.96 -22.94
C ALA A 16 16.59 2.23 -21.94
N MET A 17 16.11 2.97 -20.96
CA MET A 17 15.12 2.53 -20.00
C MET A 17 13.81 2.32 -20.78
N VAL A 18 13.47 1.09 -21.11
CA VAL A 18 12.18 0.77 -21.73
C VAL A 18 11.16 0.72 -20.62
N VAL A 19 10.44 1.80 -20.41
CA VAL A 19 9.20 1.79 -19.65
C VAL A 19 8.17 1.10 -20.53
N SER A 20 7.92 -0.18 -20.28
CA SER A 20 6.84 -0.87 -21.00
C SER A 20 5.52 -0.29 -20.54
N ASN A 21 4.71 0.17 -21.49
CA ASN A 21 3.39 0.73 -21.29
C ASN A 21 2.52 -0.26 -20.51
N ASN A 22 2.13 0.11 -19.30
CA ASN A 22 1.07 -0.58 -18.57
C ASN A 22 -0.23 -0.37 -19.33
N THR A 23 -0.63 -1.39 -20.09
CA THR A 23 -1.95 -1.38 -20.72
C THR A 23 -2.94 -1.84 -19.66
N ILE A 24 -3.73 -0.92 -19.13
CA ILE A 24 -4.87 -1.23 -18.26
C ILE A 24 -5.95 -1.83 -19.15
N SER A 25 -5.91 -3.12 -19.35
CA SER A 25 -6.99 -3.88 -19.96
C SER A 25 -7.60 -4.79 -18.91
N ASN A 26 -8.90 -4.71 -18.72
CA ASN A 26 -9.72 -5.55 -17.83
C ASN A 26 -9.62 -5.32 -16.32
N ASN A 27 -9.31 -4.10 -15.84
CA ASN A 27 -9.24 -3.76 -14.41
C ASN A 27 -8.22 -4.56 -13.57
N ASP A 28 -7.23 -5.17 -14.19
CA ASP A 28 -6.11 -5.78 -13.51
C ASP A 28 -5.01 -4.74 -13.31
N VAL A 29 -4.56 -4.59 -12.07
CA VAL A 29 -3.41 -3.75 -11.72
C VAL A 29 -2.24 -4.65 -11.39
N GLY A 30 -1.25 -4.65 -12.23
CA GLY A 30 -0.02 -5.40 -12.05
C GLY A 30 1.03 -4.98 -13.06
N GLY A 31 2.28 -5.33 -12.83
CA GLY A 31 3.35 -4.95 -13.73
C GLY A 31 4.70 -5.55 -13.33
N SER A 32 5.71 -5.29 -14.13
CA SER A 32 7.09 -5.64 -13.82
C SER A 32 7.90 -4.40 -13.55
N LEU A 33 8.57 -4.37 -12.42
CA LEU A 33 9.49 -3.33 -12.02
C LEU A 33 10.93 -3.80 -12.26
N TYR A 34 11.69 -3.03 -13.02
CA TYR A 34 13.08 -3.33 -13.32
C TYR A 34 14.00 -2.57 -12.38
N VAL A 35 14.78 -3.31 -11.58
CA VAL A 35 15.76 -2.76 -10.65
C VAL A 35 17.13 -3.29 -11.01
N GLY A 36 17.94 -2.49 -11.70
CA GLY A 36 19.22 -2.95 -12.26
C GLY A 36 19.03 -4.11 -13.23
N SER A 37 19.60 -5.28 -12.93
CA SER A 37 19.41 -6.53 -13.70
C SER A 37 18.28 -7.41 -13.17
N THR A 38 17.60 -6.99 -12.11
CA THR A 38 16.55 -7.79 -11.47
C THR A 38 15.17 -7.31 -11.91
N VAL A 39 14.33 -8.25 -12.33
CA VAL A 39 12.93 -8.00 -12.65
C VAL A 39 12.09 -8.31 -11.41
N VAL A 40 11.42 -7.32 -10.86
CA VAL A 40 10.45 -7.49 -9.78
C VAL A 40 9.06 -7.58 -10.39
N ASN A 41 8.47 -8.75 -10.37
CA ASN A 41 7.09 -8.93 -10.81
C ASN A 41 6.13 -8.52 -9.68
N LEU A 42 5.36 -7.47 -9.92
CA LEU A 42 4.31 -7.04 -9.00
C LEU A 42 3.03 -7.84 -9.30
N PRO A 43 2.28 -8.24 -8.27
CA PRO A 43 1.04 -8.97 -8.46
C PRO A 43 0.00 -8.10 -9.18
N SER A 44 -0.85 -8.74 -9.97
CA SER A 44 -2.09 -8.14 -10.44
C SER A 44 -3.19 -8.36 -9.41
N PHE A 45 -4.07 -7.37 -9.24
CA PHE A 45 -5.23 -7.45 -8.36
C PHE A 45 -6.50 -7.36 -9.20
N ASP A 46 -7.42 -8.30 -9.00
CA ASP A 46 -8.76 -8.19 -9.58
C ASP A 46 -9.58 -7.17 -8.79
N ILE A 47 -9.56 -5.94 -9.28
CA ILE A 47 -10.24 -4.80 -8.66
C ILE A 47 -11.76 -4.99 -8.62
N LYS A 48 -12.34 -5.73 -9.58
CA LYS A 48 -13.78 -6.01 -9.57
C LYS A 48 -14.14 -6.93 -8.42
N VAL A 49 -13.37 -7.99 -8.22
CA VAL A 49 -13.58 -8.91 -7.08
C VAL A 49 -13.40 -8.18 -5.76
N GLY A 50 -12.37 -7.34 -5.62
CA GLY A 50 -12.18 -6.50 -4.44
C GLY A 50 -13.36 -5.57 -4.17
N ALA A 51 -13.86 -4.89 -5.22
CA ALA A 51 -15.01 -3.99 -5.14
C ALA A 51 -16.31 -4.73 -4.80
N GLU A 52 -16.53 -5.93 -5.35
CA GLU A 52 -17.69 -6.77 -5.02
C GLU A 52 -17.66 -7.23 -3.56
N ASN A 53 -16.49 -7.64 -3.06
CA ASN A 53 -16.31 -8.00 -1.67
C ASN A 53 -16.62 -6.82 -0.74
N LEU A 54 -16.11 -5.63 -1.07
CA LEU A 54 -16.39 -4.43 -0.29
C LEU A 54 -17.86 -4.02 -0.36
N ARG A 55 -18.50 -4.13 -1.53
CA ARG A 55 -19.94 -3.89 -1.69
C ARG A 55 -20.76 -4.88 -0.87
N GLY A 56 -20.40 -6.17 -0.92
CA GLY A 56 -21.03 -7.20 -0.10
C GLY A 56 -20.92 -6.89 1.39
N LEU A 57 -19.79 -6.41 1.86
CA LEU A 57 -19.58 -5.98 3.24
C LEU A 57 -20.50 -4.82 3.63
N ILE A 58 -20.62 -3.81 2.75
CA ILE A 58 -21.51 -2.64 2.97
C ILE A 58 -22.98 -3.08 3.00
N GLU A 59 -23.40 -3.98 2.11
CA GLU A 59 -24.77 -4.49 2.08
C GLU A 59 -25.08 -5.38 3.26
N GLN A 60 -24.14 -6.22 3.67
CA GLN A 60 -24.27 -7.04 4.87
C GLN A 60 -24.48 -6.16 6.09
N HIS A 61 -23.70 -5.07 6.20
CA HIS A 61 -23.88 -4.11 7.29
C HIS A 61 -25.27 -3.48 7.31
N LYS A 62 -25.83 -3.13 6.14
CA LYS A 62 -27.19 -2.57 6.06
C LYS A 62 -28.27 -3.56 6.51
N ARG A 63 -28.02 -4.86 6.41
CA ARG A 63 -28.96 -5.94 6.79
C ARG A 63 -28.84 -6.36 8.27
N LEU A 64 -27.65 -6.19 8.84
CA LEU A 64 -27.40 -6.55 10.23
C LEU A 64 -27.99 -5.51 11.17
N GLN A 65 -28.79 -5.96 12.12
CA GLN A 65 -29.25 -5.09 13.20
C GLN A 65 -28.08 -4.79 14.15
N GLU A 66 -28.09 -3.60 14.75
CA GLU A 66 -27.00 -3.14 15.63
C GLU A 66 -26.65 -4.08 16.79
N ASN A 67 -27.60 -4.92 17.21
CA ASN A 67 -27.46 -5.86 18.33
C ASN A 67 -27.21 -7.31 17.88
N ASP A 68 -26.91 -7.55 16.60
CA ASP A 68 -26.60 -8.90 16.12
C ASP A 68 -25.26 -9.37 16.71
N PRO A 69 -25.23 -10.51 17.47
CA PRO A 69 -24.00 -11.04 18.05
C PRO A 69 -22.92 -11.35 17.01
N VAL A 70 -23.30 -11.82 15.81
CA VAL A 70 -22.38 -12.10 14.70
C VAL A 70 -21.71 -10.81 14.22
N TYR A 71 -22.46 -9.72 14.15
CA TYR A 71 -21.93 -8.42 13.79
C TYR A 71 -20.88 -7.91 14.78
N GLN A 72 -21.17 -8.03 16.08
CA GLN A 72 -20.25 -7.66 17.14
C GLN A 72 -18.95 -8.49 17.07
N MET A 73 -19.09 -9.82 16.88
CA MET A 73 -17.93 -10.70 16.76
C MET A 73 -17.04 -10.33 15.56
N VAL A 74 -17.62 -10.03 14.40
CA VAL A 74 -16.83 -9.60 13.21
C VAL A 74 -16.11 -8.28 13.46
N LEU A 75 -16.76 -7.31 14.11
CA LEU A 75 -16.12 -6.05 14.48
C LEU A 75 -14.96 -6.28 15.45
N GLU A 76 -15.18 -7.08 16.50
CA GLU A 76 -14.14 -7.39 17.49
C GLU A 76 -12.95 -8.11 16.86
N GLU A 77 -13.18 -9.04 15.94
CA GLU A 77 -12.10 -9.73 15.21
C GLU A 77 -11.28 -8.75 14.38
N LEU A 78 -11.93 -7.86 13.61
CA LEU A 78 -11.25 -6.85 12.80
C LEU A 78 -10.48 -5.86 13.68
N GLU A 79 -11.08 -5.42 14.79
CA GLU A 79 -10.42 -4.52 15.73
C GLU A 79 -9.25 -5.20 16.46
N SER A 80 -9.37 -6.48 16.81
CA SER A 80 -8.30 -7.20 17.49
C SER A 80 -7.02 -7.28 16.65
N LYS A 81 -7.16 -7.43 15.33
CA LYS A 81 -6.03 -7.42 14.39
C LYS A 81 -5.28 -6.08 14.38
N ILE A 82 -5.97 -4.98 14.69
CA ILE A 82 -5.40 -3.63 14.71
C ILE A 82 -4.96 -3.21 16.11
N ARG A 83 -5.60 -3.73 17.17
CA ARG A 83 -5.25 -3.43 18.57
C ARG A 83 -3.99 -4.12 19.05
N ASN A 84 -3.75 -5.34 18.61
CA ASN A 84 -2.66 -6.19 19.10
C ASN A 84 -1.36 -5.95 18.31
N ALA A 85 -0.83 -4.73 18.38
CA ALA A 85 0.49 -4.46 17.85
C ALA A 85 1.55 -5.21 18.66
N PRO A 86 2.48 -5.93 18.02
CA PRO A 86 3.59 -6.55 18.72
C PRO A 86 4.45 -5.47 19.39
N SER A 87 5.01 -5.81 20.57
CA SER A 87 5.98 -4.95 21.24
C SER A 87 7.22 -4.77 20.35
N ARG A 88 7.56 -3.53 20.03
CA ARG A 88 8.66 -3.19 19.12
C ARG A 88 9.61 -2.21 19.77
N SER A 89 10.90 -2.31 19.42
CA SER A 89 11.95 -1.45 19.96
C SER A 89 11.89 -0.02 19.42
N VAL A 90 11.44 0.14 18.16
CA VAL A 90 11.26 1.45 17.51
C VAL A 90 9.78 1.79 17.46
N ILE A 91 9.42 2.93 18.04
CA ILE A 91 8.02 3.36 18.21
C ILE A 91 7.75 4.60 17.35
N GLY A 92 6.51 4.68 16.83
CA GLY A 92 6.01 5.83 16.09
C GLY A 92 6.50 5.90 14.64
N LEU A 93 5.79 6.70 13.85
CA LEU A 93 6.04 6.85 12.42
C LEU A 93 7.44 7.43 12.13
N THR A 94 7.80 8.51 12.82
CA THR A 94 9.09 9.18 12.65
C THR A 94 10.26 8.23 12.93
N GLY A 95 10.27 7.62 14.12
CA GLY A 95 11.37 6.72 14.51
C GLY A 95 11.54 5.53 13.56
N LYS A 96 10.45 4.99 13.03
CA LYS A 96 10.52 3.86 12.09
C LYS A 96 11.05 4.24 10.72
N LEU A 97 10.63 5.38 10.18
CA LEU A 97 11.15 5.88 8.90
C LEU A 97 12.61 6.30 9.03
N GLU A 98 13.01 6.88 10.16
CA GLU A 98 14.41 7.23 10.43
C GLU A 98 15.28 5.98 10.58
N ALA A 99 14.85 5.01 11.37
CA ALA A 99 15.57 3.75 11.55
C ALA A 99 15.74 2.97 10.23
N ALA A 100 14.79 3.11 9.31
CA ALA A 100 14.85 2.53 7.98
C ALA A 100 15.65 3.35 6.97
N GLY A 101 16.20 4.53 7.36
CA GLY A 101 16.89 5.45 6.44
C GLY A 101 15.97 6.11 5.41
N ARG A 102 14.66 6.20 5.69
CA ARG A 102 13.62 6.64 4.76
C ARG A 102 12.98 7.99 5.14
N GLN A 103 13.82 8.90 5.66
CA GLN A 103 13.40 10.25 6.07
C GLN A 103 12.77 11.06 4.93
N VAL A 104 13.08 10.71 3.68
CA VAL A 104 12.49 11.34 2.48
C VAL A 104 10.98 11.29 2.46
N TYR A 105 10.37 10.26 3.09
CA TYR A 105 8.91 10.13 3.19
C TYR A 105 8.29 10.87 4.36
N LEU A 106 9.09 11.34 5.33
CA LEU A 106 8.60 11.73 6.64
C LEU A 106 7.55 12.84 6.60
N GLN A 107 7.79 13.90 5.81
CA GLN A 107 6.85 15.03 5.74
C GLN A 107 5.50 14.61 5.13
N GLU A 108 5.52 13.89 4.02
CA GLU A 108 4.33 13.39 3.35
C GLU A 108 3.59 12.38 4.23
N ALA A 109 4.32 11.48 4.87
CA ALA A 109 3.80 10.48 5.78
C ALA A 109 3.07 11.08 6.99
N LEU A 110 3.63 12.13 7.60
CA LEU A 110 2.99 12.83 8.71
C LEU A 110 1.69 13.52 8.28
N LEU A 111 1.69 14.20 7.14
CA LEU A 111 0.50 14.90 6.64
C LEU A 111 -0.63 13.94 6.26
N SER A 112 -0.32 12.90 5.49
CA SER A 112 -1.31 11.90 5.07
C SER A 112 -1.82 11.06 6.25
N SER A 113 -0.95 10.67 7.18
CA SER A 113 -1.36 10.00 8.42
C SER A 113 -2.33 10.84 9.25
N GLN A 114 -2.02 12.12 9.46
CA GLN A 114 -2.91 13.04 10.18
C GLN A 114 -4.27 13.18 9.48
N LYS A 115 -4.29 13.23 8.15
CA LYS A 115 -5.53 13.28 7.37
C LYS A 115 -6.36 12.01 7.57
N ALA A 116 -5.74 10.83 7.48
CA ALA A 116 -6.41 9.56 7.70
C ALA A 116 -6.97 9.45 9.12
N VAL A 117 -6.18 9.82 10.14
CA VAL A 117 -6.61 9.84 11.55
C VAL A 117 -7.84 10.72 11.75
N LYS A 118 -7.87 11.94 11.18
CA LYS A 118 -9.02 12.84 11.27
C LYS A 118 -10.28 12.23 10.63
N ILE A 119 -10.14 11.56 9.49
CA ILE A 119 -11.26 10.92 8.81
C ILE A 119 -11.75 9.73 9.62
N ILE A 120 -10.87 8.84 10.07
CA ILE A 120 -11.23 7.69 10.92
C ILE A 120 -11.93 8.16 12.18
N ALA A 121 -11.38 9.16 12.88
CA ALA A 121 -11.95 9.71 14.11
C ALA A 121 -13.33 10.34 13.87
N ARG A 122 -13.52 11.03 12.74
CA ARG A 122 -14.82 11.64 12.39
C ARG A 122 -15.93 10.61 12.23
N PHE A 123 -15.60 9.44 11.70
CA PHE A 123 -16.57 8.40 11.40
C PHE A 123 -16.55 7.22 12.37
N GLN A 124 -15.73 7.30 13.44
CA GLN A 124 -15.58 6.21 14.41
C GLN A 124 -16.89 5.79 15.11
N HIS A 125 -17.91 6.66 15.14
CA HIS A 125 -19.20 6.36 15.73
C HIS A 125 -20.19 5.74 14.74
N VAL A 126 -19.83 5.65 13.47
CA VAL A 126 -20.67 5.09 12.41
C VAL A 126 -20.16 3.70 12.09
N LYS A 127 -20.84 2.67 12.57
CA LYS A 127 -20.42 1.26 12.45
C LYS A 127 -20.10 0.83 11.03
N ALA A 128 -20.86 1.30 10.02
CA ALA A 128 -20.57 1.03 8.62
C ALA A 128 -19.18 1.49 8.19
N TYR A 129 -18.79 2.68 8.60
CA TYR A 129 -17.46 3.21 8.28
C TYR A 129 -16.37 2.51 9.09
N GLN A 130 -16.63 2.12 10.33
CA GLN A 130 -15.67 1.30 11.10
C GLN A 130 -15.34 0.01 10.37
N MET A 131 -16.35 -0.72 9.88
CA MET A 131 -16.14 -1.95 9.11
C MET A 131 -15.32 -1.71 7.84
N ILE A 132 -15.66 -0.69 7.08
CA ILE A 132 -14.94 -0.31 5.84
C ILE A 132 -13.48 0.02 6.17
N PHE A 133 -13.24 0.89 7.16
CA PHE A 133 -11.88 1.28 7.53
C PHE A 133 -11.07 0.10 8.06
N ASN A 134 -11.65 -0.73 8.92
CA ASN A 134 -10.97 -1.92 9.43
C ASN A 134 -10.65 -2.91 8.32
N HIS A 135 -11.56 -3.09 7.35
CA HIS A 135 -11.31 -3.92 6.18
C HIS A 135 -10.16 -3.37 5.33
N LEU A 136 -10.15 -2.07 5.03
CA LEU A 136 -9.08 -1.42 4.28
C LEU A 136 -7.73 -1.50 5.02
N LEU A 137 -7.71 -1.23 6.33
CA LEU A 137 -6.50 -1.36 7.15
C LEU A 137 -5.96 -2.80 7.14
N GLY A 138 -6.84 -3.80 7.22
CA GLY A 138 -6.48 -5.21 7.11
C GLY A 138 -5.86 -5.56 5.76
N LEU A 139 -6.45 -5.07 4.66
CA LEU A 139 -5.91 -5.27 3.31
C LEU A 139 -4.55 -4.57 3.13
N ILE A 140 -4.41 -3.33 3.60
CA ILE A 140 -3.13 -2.60 3.57
C ILE A 140 -2.05 -3.41 4.29
N LEU A 141 -2.34 -3.88 5.51
CA LEU A 141 -1.39 -4.66 6.30
C LEU A 141 -0.98 -5.95 5.60
N THR A 142 -1.95 -6.68 5.05
CA THR A 142 -1.69 -7.92 4.31
C THR A 142 -0.84 -7.67 3.07
N ARG A 143 -1.20 -6.70 2.25
CA ARG A 143 -0.47 -6.35 1.01
C ARG A 143 0.93 -5.82 1.32
N PHE A 144 1.08 -5.01 2.36
CA PHE A 144 2.39 -4.53 2.80
C PHE A 144 3.32 -5.69 3.19
N ASN A 145 2.85 -6.58 4.05
CA ASN A 145 3.65 -7.70 4.50
C ASN A 145 4.01 -8.67 3.36
N SER A 146 3.09 -8.87 2.42
CA SER A 146 3.29 -9.82 1.31
C SER A 146 4.13 -9.25 0.18
N HIS A 147 4.07 -7.95 -0.10
CA HIS A 147 4.65 -7.38 -1.31
C HIS A 147 5.70 -6.29 -1.06
N ILE A 148 5.57 -5.53 0.02
CA ILE A 148 6.50 -4.42 0.30
C ILE A 148 7.62 -4.87 1.24
N LEU A 149 7.29 -5.56 2.32
CA LEU A 149 8.28 -6.01 3.28
C LEU A 149 9.40 -6.87 2.66
N PRO A 150 9.14 -7.80 1.72
CA PRO A 150 10.21 -8.52 1.03
C PRO A 150 11.16 -7.61 0.24
N LEU A 151 10.63 -6.55 -0.41
CA LEU A 151 11.43 -5.57 -1.15
C LEU A 151 12.31 -4.72 -0.22
N LEU A 152 11.75 -4.32 0.94
CA LEU A 152 12.50 -3.62 1.98
C LEU A 152 13.68 -4.47 2.47
N ARG A 153 13.42 -5.75 2.78
CA ARG A 153 14.45 -6.71 3.22
C ARG A 153 15.49 -7.01 2.15
N ALA A 154 15.12 -6.93 0.88
CA ALA A 154 16.04 -7.06 -0.25
C ALA A 154 16.89 -5.79 -0.47
N GLY A 155 16.66 -4.72 0.28
CA GLY A 155 17.40 -3.46 0.16
C GLY A 155 17.07 -2.67 -1.11
N CYS A 156 15.85 -2.81 -1.65
CA CYS A 156 15.43 -2.05 -2.82
C CYS A 156 15.42 -0.54 -2.54
N ASP A 157 15.69 0.23 -3.57
CA ASP A 157 15.70 1.69 -3.50
C ASP A 157 14.31 2.29 -3.27
N ASP A 158 14.28 3.57 -2.89
CA ASP A 158 13.05 4.28 -2.55
C ASP A 158 12.05 4.39 -3.71
N VAL A 159 12.55 4.53 -4.94
CA VAL A 159 11.68 4.63 -6.13
C VAL A 159 10.96 3.30 -6.35
N THR A 160 11.69 2.20 -6.23
CA THR A 160 11.15 0.83 -6.32
C THR A 160 10.09 0.59 -5.26
N ILE A 161 10.39 0.90 -3.99
CA ILE A 161 9.45 0.73 -2.88
C ILE A 161 8.19 1.59 -3.08
N ARG A 162 8.36 2.86 -3.45
CA ARG A 162 7.21 3.77 -3.68
C ARG A 162 6.33 3.29 -4.83
N THR A 163 6.93 2.85 -5.93
CA THR A 163 6.20 2.29 -7.07
C THR A 163 5.43 1.04 -6.66
N ALA A 164 6.06 0.15 -5.89
CA ALA A 164 5.40 -1.05 -5.38
C ALA A 164 4.23 -0.71 -4.43
N ILE A 165 4.38 0.25 -3.52
CA ILE A 165 3.30 0.71 -2.64
C ILE A 165 2.12 1.24 -3.46
N ASN A 166 2.38 2.10 -4.44
CA ASN A 166 1.33 2.66 -5.29
C ASN A 166 0.58 1.57 -6.04
N SER A 167 1.29 0.69 -6.75
CA SER A 167 0.68 -0.32 -7.61
C SER A 167 0.07 -1.50 -6.86
N THR A 168 0.50 -1.83 -5.64
CA THR A 168 -0.02 -2.98 -4.90
C THR A 168 -1.01 -2.60 -3.79
N ILE A 169 -0.94 -1.37 -3.29
CA ILE A 169 -1.76 -0.92 -2.17
C ILE A 169 -2.67 0.24 -2.57
N ILE A 170 -2.09 1.39 -2.97
CA ILE A 170 -2.86 2.63 -3.06
C ILE A 170 -3.85 2.60 -4.22
N GLU A 171 -3.36 2.38 -5.45
CA GLU A 171 -4.20 2.39 -6.65
C GLU A 171 -5.28 1.29 -6.64
N PRO A 172 -4.95 0.02 -6.29
CA PRO A 172 -5.98 -1.01 -6.23
C PRO A 172 -7.07 -0.71 -5.20
N LEU A 173 -6.70 -0.32 -3.97
CA LEU A 173 -7.68 -0.05 -2.93
C LEU A 173 -8.53 1.18 -3.22
N TYR A 174 -7.92 2.25 -3.75
CA TYR A 174 -8.66 3.41 -4.22
C TYR A 174 -9.71 3.03 -5.28
N SER A 175 -9.31 2.21 -6.25
CA SER A 175 -10.18 1.75 -7.33
C SER A 175 -11.30 0.81 -6.83
N GLU A 176 -10.97 -0.13 -5.92
CA GLU A 176 -11.94 -1.03 -5.29
C GLU A 176 -13.02 -0.24 -4.54
N VAL A 177 -12.63 0.77 -3.76
CA VAL A 177 -13.57 1.64 -3.03
C VAL A 177 -14.46 2.42 -4.00
N GLY A 178 -13.88 3.00 -5.05
CA GLY A 178 -14.63 3.75 -6.07
C GLY A 178 -15.67 2.88 -6.77
N LEU A 179 -15.29 1.68 -7.21
CA LEU A 179 -16.20 0.73 -7.86
C LEU A 179 -17.27 0.18 -6.91
N ALA A 180 -16.98 0.08 -5.62
CA ALA A 180 -17.98 -0.29 -4.62
C ALA A 180 -19.01 0.79 -4.32
N GLY A 181 -18.83 1.99 -4.90
CA GLY A 181 -19.71 3.16 -4.67
C GLY A 181 -19.33 3.99 -3.45
N GLY A 182 -18.14 3.76 -2.88
CA GLY A 182 -17.56 4.57 -1.83
C GLY A 182 -16.71 5.73 -2.36
N TYR A 183 -16.37 6.65 -1.47
CA TYR A 183 -15.43 7.72 -1.77
C TYR A 183 -14.35 7.80 -0.68
N VAL A 184 -13.15 7.38 -1.04
CA VAL A 184 -11.95 7.56 -0.22
C VAL A 184 -10.86 8.06 -1.16
N ALA A 185 -10.26 9.20 -0.87
CA ALA A 185 -9.19 9.74 -1.70
C ALA A 185 -7.91 8.88 -1.56
N SER A 186 -7.09 8.82 -2.60
CA SER A 186 -5.86 8.01 -2.62
C SER A 186 -4.89 8.37 -1.50
N ASP A 187 -4.77 9.65 -1.17
CA ASP A 187 -3.95 10.15 -0.06
C ASP A 187 -4.47 9.72 1.33
N VAL A 188 -5.75 9.39 1.45
CA VAL A 188 -6.32 8.80 2.67
C VAL A 188 -5.91 7.33 2.78
N VAL A 189 -5.92 6.58 1.67
CA VAL A 189 -5.44 5.19 1.65
C VAL A 189 -3.95 5.15 2.02
N GLU A 190 -3.14 6.04 1.45
CA GLU A 190 -1.74 6.20 1.82
C GLU A 190 -1.59 6.57 3.30
N GLY A 191 -2.39 7.51 3.78
CA GLY A 191 -2.40 7.91 5.19
C GLY A 191 -2.76 6.77 6.14
N MET A 192 -3.61 5.83 5.72
CA MET A 192 -3.91 4.61 6.49
C MET A 192 -2.69 3.68 6.63
N LEU A 193 -1.84 3.59 5.61
CA LEU A 193 -0.57 2.86 5.69
C LEU A 193 0.35 3.48 6.76
N TYR A 194 0.50 4.80 6.74
CA TYR A 194 1.32 5.49 7.74
C TYR A 194 0.69 5.49 9.13
N PHE A 195 -0.64 5.48 9.24
CA PHE A 195 -1.34 5.24 10.51
C PHE A 195 -1.00 3.85 11.08
N LEU A 196 -1.00 2.80 10.27
CA LEU A 196 -0.57 1.46 10.69
C LEU A 196 0.91 1.43 11.11
N THR A 197 1.75 2.21 10.46
CA THR A 197 3.16 2.40 10.85
C THR A 197 3.27 3.04 12.22
N GLU A 198 2.52 4.13 12.46
CA GLU A 198 2.46 4.83 13.75
C GLU A 198 1.99 3.90 14.87
N LYS A 199 0.98 3.07 14.60
CA LYS A 199 0.41 2.09 15.55
C LYS A 199 1.23 0.80 15.67
N CYS A 200 2.45 0.77 15.16
CA CYS A 200 3.37 -0.36 15.26
C CYS A 200 2.95 -1.65 14.54
N HIS A 201 2.01 -1.61 13.60
CA HIS A 201 1.62 -2.77 12.81
C HIS A 201 2.53 -3.01 11.60
N VAL A 202 3.10 -1.94 11.07
CA VAL A 202 3.99 -1.95 9.89
C VAL A 202 5.42 -1.62 10.31
N GLU A 203 6.39 -2.36 9.77
CA GLU A 203 7.82 -2.11 9.88
C GLU A 203 8.43 -1.82 8.52
N TRP A 204 9.41 -0.94 8.51
CA TRP A 204 10.12 -0.49 7.30
C TRP A 204 11.53 -1.07 7.17
N VAL A 205 11.87 -2.07 8.00
CA VAL A 205 13.17 -2.74 8.04
C VAL A 205 13.01 -4.25 7.95
#